data_91f7ff4ab1754925c21d682c77f2f94f
#
_entry.id   91f7ff4ab1754925c21d682c77f2f94f
#
_cell.length_a   1.000
_cell.length_b   1.000
_cell.length_c   1.000
_cell.angle_alpha   90.00
_cell.angle_beta   90.00
_cell.angle_gamma   90.00
#
_symmetry.space_group_name_H-M   'P 1'
#
loop_
_entity.id
_entity.type
_entity.pdbx_description
1 polymer ?
#
loop_
_entity_poly.entity_id
_entity_poly.type
_entity_poly.pdbx_seq_one_letter_code
_entity_poly.pdbx_strand_id
1 'polypeptide(L)'
;ANSSIVPLMNQDLIRPLDDLVKKYGKGIQDSQLITIDGKVMAVAFMANTQHLYYREDVLKDLGIAVPKTYEEVVAASEKIRASGKMQYPYAAAYKAGWNLAEEFVNMFIGHGGEFFKAGGAQPNINNAKGVATLNMLKKLSELSNPDYLTHDSEAIKVEWESGNVALMTLWASRSGTLLDDEGDPNITKATKLTGPATVGGGNIPAATLWWDGFTLAKNRSDADAEATFRALAHAASNKKMVADAADQAVWL
;
A
#
# COMPACT_ATOMS: atom_id res chain seq x y z
N ALA A 1 -5.60 10.10 5.62
CA ALA A 1 -5.59 8.64 5.58
C ALA A 1 -6.64 8.02 6.50
N ASN A 2 -7.00 6.75 6.29
CA ASN A 2 -8.02 6.01 7.05
C ASN A 2 -7.85 6.14 8.57
N SER A 3 -6.61 6.02 9.06
CA SER A 3 -6.29 6.04 10.49
C SER A 3 -6.40 7.43 11.14
N SER A 4 -6.44 8.49 10.35
CA SER A 4 -6.41 9.88 10.85
C SER A 4 -7.80 10.51 10.93
N ILE A 5 -8.75 10.08 10.10
CA ILE A 5 -10.03 10.78 9.93
C ILE A 5 -10.88 10.75 11.20
N VAL A 6 -11.00 9.58 11.84
CA VAL A 6 -11.81 9.43 13.07
C VAL A 6 -11.23 10.22 14.25
N PRO A 7 -9.91 10.17 14.56
CA PRO A 7 -9.31 11.06 15.53
C PRO A 7 -9.55 12.55 15.26
N LEU A 8 -9.45 13.01 14.00
CA LEU A 8 -9.72 14.39 13.63
C LEU A 8 -11.18 14.79 13.88
N MET A 9 -12.12 13.90 13.57
CA MET A 9 -13.54 14.10 13.86
C MET A 9 -13.82 14.14 15.37
N ASN A 10 -13.26 13.21 16.13
CA ASN A 10 -13.45 13.13 17.59
C ASN A 10 -12.92 14.35 18.33
N GLN A 11 -11.88 14.99 17.79
CA GLN A 11 -11.31 16.23 18.32
C GLN A 11 -11.96 17.50 17.73
N ASP A 12 -13.01 17.34 16.92
CA ASP A 12 -13.75 18.45 16.31
C ASP A 12 -12.86 19.38 15.45
N LEU A 13 -11.85 18.81 14.78
CA LEU A 13 -10.85 19.58 14.00
C LEU A 13 -11.23 19.78 12.55
N ILE A 14 -12.15 18.97 11.99
CA ILE A 14 -12.58 19.02 10.61
C ILE A 14 -14.08 19.24 10.50
N ARG A 15 -14.51 19.78 9.37
CA ARG A 15 -15.91 20.11 9.08
C ARG A 15 -16.50 19.20 7.99
N PRO A 16 -17.84 18.96 8.00
CA PRO A 16 -18.53 18.30 6.89
C PRO A 16 -18.37 19.10 5.59
N LEU A 17 -18.35 18.37 4.47
CA LEU A 17 -18.12 18.90 3.13
C LEU A 17 -19.38 18.87 2.24
N ASP A 18 -20.52 18.37 2.74
CA ASP A 18 -21.73 18.09 1.96
C ASP A 18 -22.18 19.28 1.12
N ASP A 19 -22.30 20.47 1.72
CA ASP A 19 -22.75 21.68 1.01
C ASP A 19 -21.73 22.11 -0.05
N LEU A 20 -20.44 21.99 0.23
CA LEU A 20 -19.37 22.33 -0.70
C LEU A 20 -19.31 21.35 -1.86
N VAL A 21 -19.46 20.06 -1.60
CA VAL A 21 -19.54 19.00 -2.63
C VAL A 21 -20.75 19.25 -3.52
N LYS A 22 -21.92 19.53 -2.95
CA LYS A 22 -23.12 19.85 -3.72
C LYS A 22 -22.93 21.07 -4.62
N LYS A 23 -22.24 22.10 -4.14
CA LYS A 23 -22.09 23.39 -4.83
C LYS A 23 -20.95 23.38 -5.85
N TYR A 24 -19.81 22.69 -5.54
CA TYR A 24 -18.59 22.78 -6.30
C TYR A 24 -17.98 21.43 -6.69
N GLY A 25 -18.55 20.31 -6.25
CA GLY A 25 -17.99 18.97 -6.45
C GLY A 25 -18.27 18.36 -7.83
N LYS A 26 -18.70 19.15 -8.82
CA LYS A 26 -18.92 18.64 -10.17
C LYS A 26 -17.65 18.00 -10.74
N GLY A 27 -17.74 16.72 -11.06
CA GLY A 27 -16.61 15.93 -11.58
C GLY A 27 -15.88 15.09 -10.52
N ILE A 28 -16.15 15.29 -9.22
CA ILE A 28 -15.76 14.37 -8.18
C ILE A 28 -16.66 13.12 -8.29
N GLN A 29 -16.06 11.93 -8.28
CA GLN A 29 -16.78 10.67 -8.35
C GLN A 29 -17.32 10.30 -6.96
N ASP A 30 -18.44 9.57 -6.91
CA ASP A 30 -19.03 9.10 -5.64
C ASP A 30 -18.05 8.23 -4.83
N SER A 31 -17.21 7.45 -5.52
CA SER A 31 -16.15 6.64 -4.90
C SER A 31 -15.08 7.46 -4.15
N GLN A 32 -14.94 8.74 -4.47
CA GLN A 32 -14.01 9.66 -3.81
C GLN A 32 -14.60 10.29 -2.54
N LEU A 33 -15.92 10.19 -2.34
CA LEU A 33 -16.60 10.81 -1.20
C LEU A 33 -16.52 9.89 0.03
N ILE A 34 -15.72 10.26 1.00
CA ILE A 34 -15.58 9.54 2.26
C ILE A 34 -16.67 10.00 3.23
N THR A 35 -17.68 9.16 3.37
CA THR A 35 -18.86 9.43 4.20
C THR A 35 -18.73 8.69 5.54
N ILE A 36 -18.87 9.45 6.64
CA ILE A 36 -18.86 8.94 8.01
C ILE A 36 -20.06 9.54 8.74
N ASP A 37 -20.85 8.70 9.39
CA ASP A 37 -22.09 9.09 10.08
C ASP A 37 -23.04 9.92 9.21
N GLY A 38 -23.15 9.54 7.93
CA GLY A 38 -24.03 10.19 6.94
C GLY A 38 -23.55 11.55 6.44
N LYS A 39 -22.32 11.96 6.76
CA LYS A 39 -21.71 13.23 6.32
C LYS A 39 -20.45 12.97 5.50
N VAL A 40 -20.27 13.71 4.41
CA VAL A 40 -19.03 13.70 3.64
C VAL A 40 -17.94 14.43 4.45
N MET A 41 -16.95 13.71 4.93
CA MET A 41 -15.88 14.24 5.78
C MET A 41 -14.56 14.44 5.04
N ALA A 42 -14.37 13.77 3.89
CA ALA A 42 -13.19 13.95 3.05
C ALA A 42 -13.50 13.67 1.58
N VAL A 43 -12.65 14.19 0.70
CA VAL A 43 -12.60 13.83 -0.72
C VAL A 43 -11.29 13.09 -0.97
N ALA A 44 -11.36 11.80 -1.25
CA ALA A 44 -10.21 10.99 -1.58
C ALA A 44 -9.68 11.34 -2.98
N PHE A 45 -8.36 11.41 -3.11
CA PHE A 45 -7.71 11.57 -4.40
C PHE A 45 -6.82 10.38 -4.76
N MET A 46 -6.47 9.55 -3.80
CA MET A 46 -5.60 8.39 -3.99
C MET A 46 -6.15 7.17 -3.26
N ALA A 47 -6.14 6.02 -3.94
CA ALA A 47 -6.20 4.70 -3.32
C ALA A 47 -4.82 4.05 -3.38
N ASN A 48 -4.43 3.35 -2.32
CA ASN A 48 -3.12 2.73 -2.22
C ASN A 48 -3.23 1.36 -1.57
N THR A 49 -2.48 0.41 -2.12
CA THR A 49 -2.31 -0.93 -1.54
C THR A 49 -0.92 -1.43 -1.85
N GLN A 50 -0.44 -2.42 -1.12
CA GLN A 50 0.83 -3.05 -1.45
C GLN A 50 0.65 -3.96 -2.66
N HIS A 51 1.68 -4.00 -3.51
CA HIS A 51 1.77 -4.85 -4.69
C HIS A 51 3.04 -5.70 -4.61
N LEU A 52 3.04 -6.82 -5.34
CA LEU A 52 4.25 -7.60 -5.54
C LEU A 52 5.00 -7.05 -6.75
N TYR A 53 6.19 -6.50 -6.52
CA TYR A 53 7.16 -6.12 -7.55
C TYR A 53 8.09 -7.29 -7.83
N TYR A 54 8.46 -7.45 -9.10
CA TYR A 54 9.36 -8.52 -9.51
C TYR A 54 10.31 -8.08 -10.63
N ARG A 55 11.51 -8.64 -10.62
CA ARG A 55 12.52 -8.50 -11.66
C ARG A 55 12.23 -9.53 -12.77
N GLU A 56 11.60 -9.05 -13.85
CA GLU A 56 11.21 -9.91 -14.97
C GLU A 56 12.41 -10.63 -15.60
N ASP A 57 13.54 -9.98 -15.71
CA ASP A 57 14.78 -10.53 -16.24
C ASP A 57 15.29 -11.72 -15.40
N VAL A 58 15.33 -11.57 -14.07
CA VAL A 58 15.77 -12.62 -13.15
C VAL A 58 14.83 -13.83 -13.19
N LEU A 59 13.50 -13.58 -13.16
CA LEU A 59 12.53 -14.65 -13.22
C LEU A 59 12.60 -15.41 -14.54
N LYS A 60 12.69 -14.71 -15.68
CA LYS A 60 12.82 -15.33 -17.03
C LYS A 60 14.10 -16.16 -17.14
N ASP A 61 15.24 -15.63 -16.70
CA ASP A 61 16.52 -16.31 -16.78
C ASP A 61 16.54 -17.65 -16.00
N LEU A 62 15.82 -17.71 -14.88
CA LEU A 62 15.73 -18.90 -14.04
C LEU A 62 14.49 -19.76 -14.33
N GLY A 63 13.68 -19.41 -15.33
CA GLY A 63 12.44 -20.14 -15.66
C GLY A 63 11.46 -20.17 -14.47
N ILE A 64 11.29 -19.03 -13.79
CA ILE A 64 10.36 -18.87 -12.67
C ILE A 64 9.11 -18.13 -13.18
N ALA A 65 7.93 -18.70 -12.94
CA ALA A 65 6.67 -18.00 -13.21
C ALA A 65 6.48 -16.85 -12.20
N VAL A 66 5.74 -15.81 -12.61
CA VAL A 66 5.40 -14.70 -11.70
C VAL A 66 4.59 -15.22 -10.52
N PRO A 67 5.06 -15.08 -9.27
CA PRO A 67 4.36 -15.58 -8.10
C PRO A 67 3.00 -14.92 -7.90
N LYS A 68 2.02 -15.69 -7.45
CA LYS A 68 0.66 -15.23 -7.10
C LYS A 68 0.33 -15.46 -5.64
N THR A 69 1.11 -16.29 -4.97
CA THR A 69 0.96 -16.60 -3.55
C THR A 69 2.28 -16.37 -2.81
N TYR A 70 2.22 -16.15 -1.50
CA TYR A 70 3.42 -16.00 -0.70
C TYR A 70 4.24 -17.31 -0.61
N GLU A 71 3.59 -18.46 -0.72
CA GLU A 71 4.27 -19.74 -0.87
C GLU A 71 5.11 -19.79 -2.16
N GLU A 72 4.58 -19.28 -3.26
CA GLU A 72 5.31 -19.16 -4.52
C GLU A 72 6.42 -18.08 -4.45
N VAL A 73 6.21 -16.97 -3.71
CA VAL A 73 7.25 -15.96 -3.44
C VAL A 73 8.42 -16.60 -2.69
N VAL A 74 8.15 -17.40 -1.64
CA VAL A 74 9.18 -18.13 -0.91
C VAL A 74 9.93 -19.08 -1.84
N ALA A 75 9.22 -19.93 -2.58
CA ALA A 75 9.84 -20.90 -3.50
C ALA A 75 10.69 -20.24 -4.60
N ALA A 76 10.19 -19.13 -5.16
CA ALA A 76 10.93 -18.33 -6.14
C ALA A 76 12.20 -17.73 -5.54
N SER A 77 12.09 -17.15 -4.35
CA SER A 77 13.22 -16.58 -3.62
C SER A 77 14.29 -17.62 -3.27
N GLU A 78 13.87 -18.80 -2.82
CA GLU A 78 14.79 -19.91 -2.54
C GLU A 78 15.54 -20.36 -3.82
N LYS A 79 14.83 -20.45 -4.96
CA LYS A 79 15.42 -20.79 -6.26
C LYS A 79 16.42 -19.74 -6.73
N ILE A 80 16.09 -18.45 -6.57
CA ILE A 80 16.99 -17.33 -6.91
C ILE A 80 18.26 -17.40 -6.03
N ARG A 81 18.11 -17.61 -4.72
CA ARG A 81 19.22 -17.77 -3.80
C ARG A 81 20.12 -18.96 -4.17
N ALA A 82 19.50 -20.11 -4.45
CA ALA A 82 20.23 -21.34 -4.83
C ALA A 82 20.99 -21.19 -6.16
N SER A 83 20.57 -20.31 -7.05
CA SER A 83 21.29 -19.99 -8.29
C SER A 83 22.56 -19.16 -8.08
N GLY A 84 22.77 -18.62 -6.89
CA GLY A 84 23.89 -17.73 -6.56
C GLY A 84 23.73 -16.29 -7.07
N LYS A 85 22.62 -15.96 -7.73
CA LYS A 85 22.40 -14.59 -8.27
C LYS A 85 22.21 -13.54 -7.19
N MET A 86 21.44 -13.86 -6.16
CA MET A 86 21.14 -12.98 -5.03
C MET A 86 21.05 -13.79 -3.75
N GLN A 87 21.69 -13.31 -2.69
CA GLN A 87 21.65 -13.98 -1.39
C GLN A 87 20.37 -13.68 -0.63
N TYR A 88 19.85 -12.47 -0.78
CA TYR A 88 18.62 -11.98 -0.12
C TYR A 88 17.65 -11.47 -1.17
N PRO A 89 16.96 -12.38 -1.90
CA PRO A 89 16.20 -12.02 -3.09
C PRO A 89 14.84 -11.39 -2.81
N TYR A 90 14.39 -11.32 -1.55
CA TYR A 90 13.11 -10.75 -1.16
C TYR A 90 13.30 -9.52 -0.26
N ALA A 91 12.43 -8.52 -0.40
CA ALA A 91 12.33 -7.38 0.50
C ALA A 91 10.88 -7.00 0.81
N ALA A 92 10.65 -6.56 2.03
CA ALA A 92 9.45 -5.86 2.48
C ALA A 92 9.82 -4.89 3.61
N ALA A 93 8.97 -3.89 3.86
CA ALA A 93 9.23 -2.90 4.90
C ALA A 93 8.97 -3.50 6.30
N TYR A 94 10.00 -4.09 6.87
CA TYR A 94 9.92 -4.76 8.18
C TYR A 94 10.46 -3.92 9.34
N LYS A 95 10.74 -2.62 9.13
CA LYS A 95 11.18 -1.75 10.21
C LYS A 95 10.29 -1.88 11.42
N ALA A 96 10.91 -2.14 12.57
CA ALA A 96 10.21 -2.32 13.84
C ALA A 96 9.26 -1.16 14.13
N GLY A 97 8.02 -1.46 14.49
CA GLY A 97 6.94 -0.50 14.70
C GLY A 97 5.85 -0.60 13.62
N TRP A 98 5.45 0.51 13.05
CA TRP A 98 4.31 0.57 12.14
C TRP A 98 4.46 -0.31 10.89
N ASN A 99 5.64 -0.29 10.26
CA ASN A 99 5.85 -1.06 9.03
C ASN A 99 5.68 -2.57 9.27
N LEU A 100 6.35 -3.12 10.29
CA LEU A 100 6.24 -4.54 10.63
C LEU A 100 4.81 -4.91 11.07
N ALA A 101 4.14 -4.00 11.79
CA ALA A 101 2.74 -4.21 12.19
C ALA A 101 1.82 -4.28 10.97
N GLU A 102 2.03 -3.44 9.96
CA GLU A 102 1.24 -3.46 8.71
C GLU A 102 1.46 -4.75 7.92
N GLU A 103 2.69 -5.25 7.84
CA GLU A 103 2.98 -6.54 7.20
C GLU A 103 2.27 -7.70 7.93
N PHE A 104 2.19 -7.65 9.27
CA PHE A 104 1.40 -8.61 10.03
C PHE A 104 -0.10 -8.50 9.71
N VAL A 105 -0.63 -7.26 9.66
CA VAL A 105 -2.04 -7.00 9.35
C VAL A 105 -2.40 -7.56 7.98
N ASN A 106 -1.62 -7.24 6.96
CA ASN A 106 -1.83 -7.70 5.58
C ASN A 106 -1.81 -9.24 5.50
N MET A 107 -0.79 -9.86 6.07
CA MET A 107 -0.64 -11.31 6.06
C MET A 107 -1.75 -12.03 6.84
N PHE A 108 -2.16 -11.47 7.99
CA PHE A 108 -3.24 -12.02 8.82
C PHE A 108 -4.60 -11.97 8.10
N ILE A 109 -4.90 -10.86 7.42
CA ILE A 109 -6.09 -10.74 6.58
C ILE A 109 -6.03 -11.74 5.41
N GLY A 110 -4.87 -11.89 4.77
CA GLY A 110 -4.66 -12.87 3.72
C GLY A 110 -4.95 -14.31 4.14
N HIS A 111 -4.64 -14.68 5.38
CA HIS A 111 -5.05 -15.95 5.99
C HIS A 111 -6.54 -16.00 6.38
N GLY A 112 -7.33 -14.97 6.07
CA GLY A 112 -8.74 -14.86 6.50
C GLY A 112 -8.88 -14.59 8.01
N GLY A 113 -7.88 -13.94 8.62
CA GLY A 113 -7.89 -13.55 10.02
C GLY A 113 -8.87 -12.42 10.30
N GLU A 114 -9.49 -12.47 11.46
CA GLU A 114 -10.34 -11.40 12.00
C GLU A 114 -9.72 -10.92 13.30
N PHE A 115 -9.48 -9.61 13.41
CA PHE A 115 -8.76 -9.00 14.55
C PHE A 115 -9.55 -9.09 15.87
N PHE A 116 -10.87 -9.09 15.78
CA PHE A 116 -11.75 -9.14 16.94
C PHE A 116 -12.75 -10.30 16.79
N LYS A 117 -13.21 -10.83 17.90
CA LYS A 117 -14.32 -11.78 17.90
C LYS A 117 -15.62 -11.08 17.52
N ALA A 118 -16.50 -11.80 16.86
CA ALA A 118 -17.80 -11.28 16.43
C ALA A 118 -18.57 -10.63 17.60
N GLY A 119 -19.11 -9.44 17.35
CA GLY A 119 -19.94 -8.72 18.31
C GLY A 119 -19.23 -7.99 19.44
N GLY A 120 -17.89 -7.86 19.40
CA GLY A 120 -17.16 -7.17 20.47
C GLY A 120 -15.75 -6.73 20.13
N ALA A 121 -15.07 -6.12 21.12
CA ALA A 121 -13.70 -5.67 21.01
C ALA A 121 -12.68 -6.70 21.56
N GLN A 122 -13.08 -7.94 21.76
CA GLN A 122 -12.18 -8.97 22.24
C GLN A 122 -11.18 -9.37 21.15
N PRO A 123 -9.86 -9.24 21.38
CA PRO A 123 -8.84 -9.61 20.39
C PRO A 123 -8.94 -11.07 19.96
N ASN A 124 -8.72 -11.33 18.67
CA ASN A 124 -8.80 -12.66 18.05
C ASN A 124 -7.58 -12.99 17.18
N ILE A 125 -6.42 -12.45 17.52
CA ILE A 125 -5.18 -12.70 16.77
C ILE A 125 -4.41 -13.95 17.27
N ASN A 126 -4.59 -14.34 18.53
CA ASN A 126 -3.93 -15.50 19.12
C ASN A 126 -4.70 -16.79 18.76
N ASN A 127 -4.50 -17.25 17.53
CA ASN A 127 -5.14 -18.46 16.98
C ASN A 127 -4.25 -19.04 15.87
N ALA A 128 -4.71 -20.13 15.23
CA ALA A 128 -3.95 -20.83 14.18
C ALA A 128 -3.57 -19.91 13.00
N LYS A 129 -4.44 -18.94 12.61
CA LYS A 129 -4.16 -17.98 11.53
C LYS A 129 -3.06 -16.99 11.94
N GLY A 130 -3.07 -16.53 13.20
CA GLY A 130 -2.00 -15.69 13.74
C GLY A 130 -0.65 -16.41 13.76
N VAL A 131 -0.63 -17.68 14.15
CA VAL A 131 0.59 -18.50 14.10
C VAL A 131 1.06 -18.71 12.66
N ALA A 132 0.15 -19.01 11.72
CA ALA A 132 0.49 -19.16 10.30
C ALA A 132 1.06 -17.85 9.73
N THR A 133 0.49 -16.70 10.09
CA THR A 133 0.99 -15.36 9.73
C THR A 133 2.44 -15.17 10.18
N LEU A 134 2.74 -15.40 11.44
CA LEU A 134 4.10 -15.24 11.98
C LEU A 134 5.09 -16.21 11.34
N ASN A 135 4.67 -17.44 11.06
CA ASN A 135 5.51 -18.42 10.39
C ASN A 135 5.85 -18.00 8.95
N MET A 136 4.89 -17.42 8.20
CA MET A 136 5.15 -16.93 6.86
C MET A 136 6.07 -15.70 6.89
N LEU A 137 5.81 -14.73 7.76
CA LEU A 137 6.68 -13.56 7.94
C LEU A 137 8.12 -13.97 8.31
N LYS A 138 8.26 -14.97 9.18
CA LYS A 138 9.58 -15.53 9.53
C LYS A 138 10.29 -16.11 8.30
N LYS A 139 9.61 -16.93 7.49
CA LYS A 139 10.20 -17.48 6.26
C LYS A 139 10.65 -16.38 5.30
N LEU A 140 9.83 -15.34 5.11
CA LEU A 140 10.16 -14.21 4.25
C LEU A 140 11.34 -13.39 4.81
N SER A 141 11.43 -13.20 6.12
CA SER A 141 12.56 -12.50 6.75
C SER A 141 13.90 -13.26 6.59
N GLU A 142 13.87 -14.58 6.55
CA GLU A 142 15.06 -15.40 6.28
C GLU A 142 15.57 -15.29 4.82
N LEU A 143 14.74 -14.77 3.92
CA LEU A 143 15.02 -14.48 2.51
C LEU A 143 15.36 -13.01 2.26
N SER A 144 15.30 -12.18 3.29
CA SER A 144 15.56 -10.73 3.27
C SER A 144 16.95 -10.41 3.83
N ASN A 145 17.41 -9.19 3.59
CA ASN A 145 18.62 -8.65 4.19
C ASN A 145 18.59 -8.81 5.73
N PRO A 146 19.68 -9.22 6.38
CA PRO A 146 19.72 -9.42 7.84
C PRO A 146 19.29 -8.19 8.66
N ASP A 147 19.47 -6.98 8.14
CA ASP A 147 19.10 -5.74 8.79
C ASP A 147 17.63 -5.34 8.57
N TYR A 148 16.78 -6.25 8.05
CA TYR A 148 15.39 -6.01 7.67
C TYR A 148 14.56 -5.26 8.73
N LEU A 149 14.84 -5.44 10.03
CA LEU A 149 14.14 -4.73 11.11
C LEU A 149 14.42 -3.22 11.18
N THR A 150 15.37 -2.74 10.38
CA THR A 150 15.66 -1.30 10.22
C THR A 150 15.10 -0.73 8.92
N HIS A 151 14.66 -1.59 7.99
CA HIS A 151 14.26 -1.21 6.64
C HIS A 151 12.80 -0.78 6.58
N ASP A 152 12.59 0.49 6.27
CA ASP A 152 11.29 1.06 5.87
C ASP A 152 11.14 1.06 4.33
N SER A 153 10.09 1.68 3.82
CA SER A 153 9.81 1.73 2.39
C SER A 153 10.91 2.38 1.56
N GLU A 154 11.64 3.35 2.12
CA GLU A 154 12.75 3.98 1.41
C GLU A 154 13.98 3.06 1.35
N ALA A 155 14.30 2.40 2.46
CA ALA A 155 15.44 1.48 2.51
C ALA A 155 15.26 0.32 1.52
N ILE A 156 14.08 -0.31 1.45
CA ILE A 156 13.85 -1.41 0.49
C ILE A 156 13.79 -0.93 -0.95
N LYS A 157 13.37 0.33 -1.21
CA LYS A 157 13.48 0.96 -2.52
C LYS A 157 14.96 1.03 -2.96
N VAL A 158 15.84 1.51 -2.09
CA VAL A 158 17.29 1.57 -2.36
C VAL A 158 17.88 0.16 -2.63
N GLU A 159 17.46 -0.85 -1.87
CA GLU A 159 17.88 -2.24 -2.14
C GLU A 159 17.42 -2.73 -3.51
N TRP A 160 16.21 -2.38 -3.92
CA TRP A 160 15.69 -2.70 -5.24
C TRP A 160 16.51 -2.03 -6.36
N GLU A 161 16.71 -0.74 -6.26
CA GLU A 161 17.46 0.06 -7.23
C GLU A 161 18.94 -0.34 -7.35
N SER A 162 19.51 -0.90 -6.28
CA SER A 162 20.86 -1.48 -6.31
C SER A 162 20.93 -2.85 -7.00
N GLY A 163 19.80 -3.44 -7.37
CA GLY A 163 19.73 -4.73 -8.06
C GLY A 163 19.94 -5.95 -7.17
N ASN A 164 19.92 -5.79 -5.85
CA ASN A 164 20.16 -6.88 -4.89
C ASN A 164 18.92 -7.70 -4.56
N VAL A 165 17.74 -7.26 -5.02
CA VAL A 165 16.44 -7.85 -4.73
C VAL A 165 15.71 -8.17 -6.03
N ALA A 166 15.01 -9.30 -6.08
CA ALA A 166 14.25 -9.74 -7.25
C ALA A 166 12.74 -9.79 -7.03
N LEU A 167 12.29 -9.87 -5.78
CA LEU A 167 10.89 -9.88 -5.36
C LEU A 167 10.72 -8.91 -4.19
N MET A 168 9.72 -8.03 -4.26
CA MET A 168 9.49 -7.03 -3.21
C MET A 168 8.01 -6.77 -3.03
N THR A 169 7.55 -6.71 -1.78
CA THR A 169 6.23 -6.19 -1.44
C THR A 169 6.36 -4.72 -1.04
N LEU A 170 5.70 -3.84 -1.80
CA LEU A 170 5.78 -2.40 -1.57
C LEU A 170 4.49 -1.68 -2.03
N TRP A 171 4.24 -0.51 -1.49
CA TRP A 171 3.13 0.36 -1.83
C TRP A 171 3.12 0.74 -3.31
N ALA A 172 1.96 0.63 -3.98
CA ALA A 172 1.81 1.01 -5.38
C ALA A 172 2.14 2.49 -5.64
N SER A 173 1.95 3.36 -4.66
CA SER A 173 2.36 4.77 -4.74
C SER A 173 3.86 4.98 -4.94
N ARG A 174 4.68 3.95 -4.76
CA ARG A 174 6.12 3.99 -5.04
C ARG A 174 6.49 3.61 -6.48
N SER A 175 5.52 3.14 -7.26
CA SER A 175 5.79 2.70 -8.64
C SER A 175 6.34 3.83 -9.52
N GLY A 176 5.87 5.06 -9.34
CA GLY A 176 6.40 6.22 -10.07
C GLY A 176 7.91 6.34 -9.94
N THR A 177 8.43 6.31 -8.72
CA THR A 177 9.87 6.45 -8.46
C THR A 177 10.69 5.19 -8.75
N LEU A 178 10.06 4.01 -8.81
CA LEU A 178 10.73 2.76 -9.18
C LEU A 178 10.80 2.55 -10.71
N LEU A 179 9.97 3.26 -11.45
CA LEU A 179 9.83 3.14 -12.90
C LEU A 179 10.28 4.41 -13.65
N ASP A 180 10.81 5.39 -12.93
CA ASP A 180 11.39 6.62 -13.53
C ASP A 180 12.75 6.35 -14.17
N ASP A 181 13.28 7.37 -14.82
CA ASP A 181 14.55 7.31 -15.54
C ASP A 181 15.78 7.65 -14.66
N GLU A 182 15.59 7.83 -13.34
CA GLU A 182 16.67 8.25 -12.43
C GLU A 182 17.53 7.06 -11.95
N GLY A 183 17.00 5.82 -12.02
CA GLY A 183 17.70 4.60 -11.61
C GLY A 183 18.53 3.94 -12.71
N ASP A 184 19.06 2.73 -12.44
CA ASP A 184 19.68 1.89 -13.48
C ASP A 184 18.64 1.49 -14.53
N PRO A 185 18.80 1.91 -15.81
CA PRO A 185 17.83 1.63 -16.87
C PRO A 185 17.51 0.13 -17.06
N ASN A 186 18.48 -0.75 -16.75
CA ASN A 186 18.26 -2.20 -16.86
C ASN A 186 17.32 -2.70 -15.76
N ILE A 187 17.49 -2.18 -14.54
CA ILE A 187 16.64 -2.52 -13.40
C ILE A 187 15.24 -1.96 -13.61
N THR A 188 15.14 -0.68 -13.95
CA THR A 188 13.89 0.01 -14.24
C THR A 188 13.08 -0.73 -15.32
N LYS A 189 13.70 -1.04 -16.45
CA LYS A 189 13.06 -1.77 -17.56
C LYS A 189 12.59 -3.17 -17.16
N ALA A 190 13.35 -3.86 -16.32
CA ALA A 190 13.05 -5.21 -15.83
C ALA A 190 12.07 -5.20 -14.66
N THR A 191 11.83 -4.07 -14.01
CA THR A 191 10.87 -3.92 -12.91
C THR A 191 9.46 -4.05 -13.45
N LYS A 192 8.69 -4.97 -12.86
CA LYS A 192 7.27 -5.20 -13.12
C LYS A 192 6.55 -5.32 -11.79
N LEU A 193 5.24 -5.10 -11.82
CA LEU A 193 4.38 -5.32 -10.65
C LEU A 193 3.16 -6.15 -11.04
N THR A 194 2.62 -6.83 -10.04
CA THR A 194 1.35 -7.56 -10.12
C THR A 194 0.53 -7.28 -8.87
N GLY A 195 -0.73 -7.69 -8.85
CA GLY A 195 -1.57 -7.55 -7.65
C GLY A 195 -0.95 -8.19 -6.41
N PRO A 196 -1.46 -7.87 -5.21
CA PRO A 196 -1.01 -8.46 -3.97
C PRO A 196 -1.13 -10.00 -4.00
N ALA A 197 -0.14 -10.69 -3.45
CA ALA A 197 -0.16 -12.13 -3.35
C ALA A 197 -1.22 -12.60 -2.33
N THR A 198 -1.76 -13.79 -2.54
CA THR A 198 -2.58 -14.51 -1.55
C THR A 198 -1.69 -15.38 -0.66
N VAL A 199 -2.24 -16.02 0.38
CA VAL A 199 -1.49 -16.89 1.30
C VAL A 199 -2.38 -17.99 1.87
N GLY A 200 -1.78 -19.09 2.28
CA GLY A 200 -2.46 -20.18 3.00
C GLY A 200 -3.51 -20.92 2.18
N GLY A 201 -3.39 -20.91 0.84
CA GLY A 201 -4.36 -21.54 -0.06
C GLY A 201 -5.69 -20.78 -0.18
N GLY A 202 -5.79 -19.59 0.41
CA GLY A 202 -6.96 -18.71 0.30
C GLY A 202 -6.97 -17.87 -0.97
N ASN A 203 -8.05 -17.13 -1.17
CA ASN A 203 -8.24 -16.21 -2.30
C ASN A 203 -8.30 -14.73 -1.88
N ILE A 204 -8.06 -14.44 -0.60
CA ILE A 204 -8.02 -13.07 -0.08
C ILE A 204 -6.60 -12.53 -0.31
N PRO A 205 -6.44 -11.41 -1.05
CA PRO A 205 -5.15 -10.75 -1.16
C PRO A 205 -4.61 -10.35 0.22
N ALA A 206 -3.34 -10.64 0.49
CA ALA A 206 -2.68 -10.25 1.73
C ALA A 206 -2.27 -8.78 1.66
N ALA A 207 -3.24 -7.89 1.63
CA ALA A 207 -3.06 -6.45 1.54
C ALA A 207 -4.28 -5.71 2.09
N THR A 208 -4.04 -4.52 2.62
CA THR A 208 -5.06 -3.56 3.03
C THR A 208 -5.23 -2.48 1.96
N LEU A 209 -6.44 -1.96 1.82
CA LEU A 209 -6.72 -0.79 0.99
C LEU A 209 -6.65 0.48 1.85
N TRP A 210 -5.81 1.39 1.43
CA TRP A 210 -5.66 2.72 2.03
C TRP A 210 -6.14 3.78 1.06
N TRP A 211 -6.54 4.92 1.58
CA TRP A 211 -6.84 6.10 0.79
C TRP A 211 -6.22 7.34 1.44
N ASP A 212 -5.84 8.30 0.62
CA ASP A 212 -5.50 9.64 1.05
C ASP A 212 -6.46 10.64 0.42
N GLY A 213 -6.78 11.68 1.18
CA GLY A 213 -7.81 12.62 0.78
C GLY A 213 -7.65 13.96 1.49
N PHE A 214 -8.42 14.91 0.99
CA PHE A 214 -8.52 16.26 1.53
C PHE A 214 -9.65 16.38 2.53
N THR A 215 -9.40 17.04 3.65
CA THR A 215 -10.39 17.50 4.61
C THR A 215 -10.28 19.03 4.77
N LEU A 216 -11.28 19.67 5.35
CA LEU A 216 -11.21 21.09 5.69
C LEU A 216 -11.22 21.30 7.20
N ALA A 217 -10.31 22.15 7.66
CA ALA A 217 -10.24 22.53 9.07
C ALA A 217 -11.50 23.29 9.49
N LYS A 218 -12.05 22.91 10.65
CA LYS A 218 -13.30 23.50 11.16
C LYS A 218 -13.15 24.97 11.56
N ASN A 219 -11.99 25.36 12.02
CA ASN A 219 -11.70 26.72 12.54
C ASN A 219 -11.43 27.76 11.43
N ARG A 220 -11.73 27.47 10.17
CA ARG A 220 -11.61 28.42 9.07
C ARG A 220 -12.95 29.11 8.78
N SER A 221 -12.88 30.34 8.26
CA SER A 221 -14.07 31.04 7.79
C SER A 221 -14.76 30.27 6.65
N ASP A 222 -16.04 30.50 6.43
CA ASP A 222 -16.76 29.85 5.32
C ASP A 222 -16.20 30.30 3.96
N ALA A 223 -15.72 31.51 3.84
CA ALA A 223 -15.09 32.03 2.62
C ALA A 223 -13.77 31.30 2.34
N ASP A 224 -12.92 31.09 3.37
CA ASP A 224 -11.67 30.33 3.22
C ASP A 224 -11.94 28.86 2.90
N ALA A 225 -12.94 28.25 3.55
CA ALA A 225 -13.34 26.87 3.31
C ALA A 225 -13.86 26.71 1.87
N GLU A 226 -14.68 27.64 1.38
CA GLU A 226 -15.18 27.64 0.00
C GLU A 226 -14.02 27.77 -1.01
N ALA A 227 -13.14 28.75 -0.81
CA ALA A 227 -12.00 28.97 -1.70
C ALA A 227 -11.06 27.74 -1.74
N THR A 228 -10.75 27.18 -0.57
CA THR A 228 -9.93 25.97 -0.45
C THR A 228 -10.60 24.78 -1.13
N PHE A 229 -11.89 24.55 -0.87
CA PHE A 229 -12.61 23.43 -1.48
C PHE A 229 -12.65 23.52 -3.00
N ARG A 230 -12.86 24.72 -3.56
CA ARG A 230 -12.83 24.91 -5.02
C ARG A 230 -11.48 24.54 -5.63
N ALA A 231 -10.37 24.90 -4.98
CA ALA A 231 -9.03 24.50 -5.43
C ALA A 231 -8.84 22.96 -5.35
N LEU A 232 -9.25 22.35 -4.24
CA LEU A 232 -9.17 20.90 -4.05
C LEU A 232 -10.05 20.13 -5.04
N ALA A 233 -11.30 20.58 -5.25
CA ALA A 233 -12.21 19.97 -6.21
C ALA A 233 -11.67 20.07 -7.64
N HIS A 234 -11.06 21.19 -8.01
CA HIS A 234 -10.40 21.35 -9.30
C HIS A 234 -9.24 20.33 -9.46
N ALA A 235 -8.38 20.20 -8.46
CA ALA A 235 -7.27 19.26 -8.49
C ALA A 235 -7.75 17.79 -8.57
N ALA A 236 -8.73 17.42 -7.74
CA ALA A 236 -9.23 16.04 -7.65
C ALA A 236 -10.11 15.61 -8.83
N SER A 237 -10.70 16.55 -9.58
CA SER A 237 -11.61 16.26 -10.70
C SER A 237 -11.08 16.62 -12.08
N ASN A 238 -9.93 17.31 -12.17
CA ASN A 238 -9.37 17.75 -13.43
C ASN A 238 -8.61 16.62 -14.12
N LYS A 239 -9.20 16.03 -15.15
CA LYS A 239 -8.62 14.90 -15.89
C LYS A 239 -7.22 15.18 -16.45
N LYS A 240 -6.93 16.43 -16.85
CA LYS A 240 -5.60 16.78 -17.35
C LYS A 240 -4.57 16.79 -16.23
N MET A 241 -4.89 17.38 -15.06
CA MET A 241 -3.97 17.36 -13.92
C MET A 241 -3.69 15.94 -13.43
N VAL A 242 -4.73 15.10 -13.38
CA VAL A 242 -4.59 13.69 -13.02
C VAL A 242 -3.72 12.95 -14.04
N ALA A 243 -3.91 13.20 -15.33
CA ALA A 243 -3.09 12.59 -16.39
C ALA A 243 -1.64 13.06 -16.36
N ASP A 244 -1.40 14.37 -16.14
CA ASP A 244 -0.06 14.94 -16.06
C ASP A 244 0.74 14.48 -14.83
N ALA A 245 0.06 13.97 -13.80
CA ALA A 245 0.66 13.46 -12.57
C ALA A 245 0.41 11.95 -12.36
N ALA A 246 0.01 11.22 -13.39
CA ALA A 246 -0.37 9.80 -13.29
C ALA A 246 0.80 8.90 -12.87
N ASP A 247 2.02 9.30 -13.15
CA ASP A 247 3.27 8.64 -12.74
C ASP A 247 3.68 8.96 -11.29
N GLN A 248 3.08 9.98 -10.68
CA GLN A 248 3.44 10.45 -9.34
C GLN A 248 2.55 9.89 -8.22
N ALA A 249 1.37 9.37 -8.55
CA ALA A 249 0.41 8.91 -7.56
C ALA A 249 -0.56 7.85 -8.11
N VAL A 250 -1.19 7.11 -7.21
CA VAL A 250 -2.26 6.14 -7.51
C VAL A 250 -3.60 6.87 -7.37
N TRP A 251 -4.03 7.50 -8.45
CA TRP A 251 -5.25 8.31 -8.49
C TRP A 251 -6.54 7.47 -8.50
N LEU A 252 -7.61 8.02 -7.92
CA LEU A 252 -8.96 7.47 -7.97
C LEU A 252 -9.75 8.00 -9.18
#